data_4e61edb49af8c872742083bd5095ca9d
#
_entry.id   4e61edb49af8c872742083bd5095ca9d
#
_cell.length_a   1.000
_cell.length_b   1.000
_cell.length_c   1.000
_cell.angle_alpha   90.00
_cell.angle_beta   90.00
_cell.angle_gamma   90.00
#
_symmetry.space_group_name_H-M   'P 1'
#
loop_
_entity.id
_entity.type
_entity.pdbx_description
1 polymer ?
#
loop_
_entity_poly.entity_id
_entity_poly.type
_entity_poly.pdbx_seq_one_letter_code
_entity_poly.pdbx_strand_id
1 'polypeptide(L)'
;IHSFWVPKLAGKVDIVPTRTNHMWFQADSAKIDSLPQILYGQCAEFCGIAHALMKFQVIVMDQQDYDAWVDNYGPPPTTTAQAQKGQQLFGQCAMCHSVDGNNDSSAQDSRREAFLAGGALAPAPNLTDLRTRRSLAAGLMDLNKDTFKSWVKNPDAIKPGNSMQARAAHLYGSGQLSLSDDDLDALAAYLLNLQ
;
A
#
# COMPACT_ATOMS: atom_id res chain seq x y z
N ILE A 1 -3.65 -17.10 6.38
CA ILE A 1 -4.26 -17.20 5.05
C ILE A 1 -5.12 -15.97 4.78
N HIS A 2 -5.39 -15.68 3.50
CA HIS A 2 -6.28 -14.63 3.02
C HIS A 2 -7.10 -15.18 1.86
N SER A 3 -8.08 -14.41 1.37
CA SER A 3 -8.75 -14.71 0.12
C SER A 3 -8.99 -13.41 -0.66
N PHE A 4 -8.57 -13.39 -1.90
CA PHE A 4 -8.83 -12.28 -2.81
C PHE A 4 -10.26 -12.38 -3.34
N TRP A 5 -11.03 -11.30 -3.23
CA TRP A 5 -12.40 -11.27 -3.71
C TRP A 5 -12.83 -9.87 -4.13
N VAL A 6 -13.24 -9.74 -5.38
CA VAL A 6 -13.91 -8.56 -5.94
C VAL A 6 -15.25 -9.02 -6.49
N PRO A 7 -16.36 -8.86 -5.76
CA PRO A 7 -17.65 -9.45 -6.09
C PRO A 7 -18.17 -9.14 -7.50
N LYS A 8 -17.87 -7.93 -8.01
CA LYS A 8 -18.27 -7.52 -9.36
C LYS A 8 -17.43 -8.13 -10.49
N LEU A 9 -16.29 -8.73 -10.19
CA LEU A 9 -15.38 -9.28 -11.20
C LEU A 9 -15.43 -10.80 -11.30
N ALA A 10 -15.32 -11.48 -10.16
CA ALA A 10 -15.21 -12.93 -10.14
C ALA A 10 -15.55 -13.53 -8.77
N GLY A 11 -15.44 -14.85 -8.67
CA GLY A 11 -15.43 -15.57 -7.40
C GLY A 11 -14.22 -15.25 -6.54
N LYS A 12 -14.02 -16.04 -5.50
CA LYS A 12 -12.90 -15.91 -4.56
C LYS A 12 -11.76 -16.85 -4.93
N VAL A 13 -10.53 -16.43 -4.59
CA VAL A 13 -9.36 -17.31 -4.62
C VAL A 13 -8.58 -17.16 -3.31
N ASP A 14 -8.28 -18.28 -2.68
CA ASP A 14 -7.54 -18.30 -1.42
C ASP A 14 -6.05 -18.06 -1.67
N ILE A 15 -5.45 -17.25 -0.80
CA ILE A 15 -4.03 -16.96 -0.74
C ILE A 15 -3.47 -17.75 0.44
N VAL A 16 -2.93 -18.93 0.14
CA VAL A 16 -2.41 -19.86 1.13
C VAL A 16 -0.88 -19.83 1.11
N PRO A 17 -0.21 -19.71 2.27
CA PRO A 17 1.24 -19.78 2.33
C PRO A 17 1.78 -21.04 1.64
N THR A 18 2.87 -20.91 0.91
CA THR A 18 3.57 -21.98 0.17
C THR A 18 2.80 -22.59 -1.01
N ARG A 19 1.63 -22.05 -1.36
CA ARG A 19 0.85 -22.51 -2.52
C ARG A 19 0.62 -21.36 -3.48
N THR A 20 0.66 -21.66 -4.77
CA THR A 20 0.25 -20.75 -5.84
C THR A 20 -1.11 -21.19 -6.35
N ASN A 21 -2.12 -20.34 -6.13
CA ASN A 21 -3.43 -20.48 -6.72
C ASN A 21 -3.57 -19.49 -7.87
N HIS A 22 -4.33 -19.84 -8.88
CA HIS A 22 -4.55 -19.02 -10.06
C HIS A 22 -6.03 -18.69 -10.18
N MET A 23 -6.31 -17.48 -10.60
CA MET A 23 -7.63 -17.08 -11.09
C MET A 23 -7.46 -16.14 -12.27
N TRP A 24 -8.51 -16.03 -13.04
CA TRP A 24 -8.62 -14.99 -14.06
C TRP A 24 -9.95 -14.26 -13.86
N PHE A 25 -9.97 -13.02 -14.23
CA PHE A 25 -11.20 -12.23 -14.29
C PHE A 25 -11.12 -11.22 -15.45
N GLN A 26 -12.27 -10.81 -15.89
CA GLN A 26 -12.40 -9.83 -16.96
C GLN A 26 -13.44 -8.79 -16.52
N ALA A 27 -13.10 -7.52 -16.68
CA ALA A 27 -14.08 -6.45 -16.53
C ALA A 27 -15.03 -6.48 -17.72
N ASP A 28 -16.29 -6.84 -17.48
CA ASP A 28 -17.32 -6.93 -18.51
C ASP A 28 -17.82 -5.50 -18.81
N SER A 29 -17.62 -5.06 -20.04
CA SER A 29 -18.03 -3.72 -20.48
C SER A 29 -19.53 -3.46 -20.32
N ALA A 30 -20.37 -4.51 -20.35
CA ALA A 30 -21.80 -4.39 -20.09
C ALA A 30 -22.16 -4.09 -18.62
N LYS A 31 -21.18 -4.26 -17.69
CA LYS A 31 -21.33 -4.02 -16.25
C LYS A 31 -20.49 -2.83 -15.75
N ILE A 32 -19.82 -2.15 -16.67
CA ILE A 32 -19.00 -0.96 -16.40
C ILE A 32 -19.77 0.25 -16.88
N ASP A 33 -20.21 1.09 -15.93
CA ASP A 33 -21.04 2.24 -16.24
C ASP A 33 -20.27 3.39 -16.88
N SER A 34 -19.03 3.59 -16.42
CA SER A 34 -18.11 4.62 -16.95
C SER A 34 -16.67 4.28 -16.57
N LEU A 35 -15.70 4.81 -17.31
CA LEU A 35 -14.28 4.68 -17.00
C LEU A 35 -13.70 6.03 -16.55
N PRO A 36 -12.77 6.05 -15.59
CA PRO A 36 -12.36 4.91 -14.76
C PRO A 36 -13.43 4.51 -13.73
N GLN A 37 -13.63 3.22 -13.50
CA GLN A 37 -14.53 2.71 -12.48
C GLN A 37 -13.76 2.06 -11.33
N ILE A 38 -14.18 2.36 -10.10
CA ILE A 38 -13.63 1.74 -8.89
C ILE A 38 -14.53 0.58 -8.46
N LEU A 39 -13.92 -0.60 -8.37
CA LEU A 39 -14.54 -1.80 -7.84
C LEU A 39 -13.92 -2.12 -6.48
N TYR A 40 -14.76 -2.45 -5.51
CA TYR A 40 -14.31 -2.73 -4.16
C TYR A 40 -14.10 -4.23 -3.96
N GLY A 41 -12.96 -4.56 -3.38
CA GLY A 41 -12.59 -5.89 -2.97
C GLY A 41 -12.33 -5.97 -1.47
N GLN A 42 -12.34 -7.18 -0.96
CA GLN A 42 -12.06 -7.45 0.45
C GLN A 42 -11.42 -8.82 0.62
N CYS A 43 -10.74 -9.00 1.75
CA CYS A 43 -10.34 -10.32 2.19
C CYS A 43 -11.59 -11.14 2.55
N ALA A 44 -11.69 -12.34 2.01
CA ALA A 44 -12.84 -13.22 2.21
C ALA A 44 -12.49 -14.48 3.01
N GLU A 45 -11.30 -14.54 3.66
CA GLU A 45 -10.87 -15.60 4.55
C GLU A 45 -10.37 -15.01 5.87
N PHE A 46 -10.81 -15.53 7.00
CA PHE A 46 -10.42 -15.01 8.32
C PHE A 46 -8.90 -15.02 8.49
N CYS A 47 -8.32 -13.84 8.66
CA CYS A 47 -6.87 -13.61 8.67
C CYS A 47 -6.37 -12.89 9.93
N GLY A 48 -7.20 -12.79 10.98
CA GLY A 48 -6.85 -12.18 12.25
C GLY A 48 -7.70 -10.98 12.63
N ILE A 49 -7.25 -10.18 13.61
CA ILE A 49 -8.00 -9.08 14.23
C ILE A 49 -8.47 -8.05 13.19
N ALA A 50 -7.59 -7.71 12.24
CA ALA A 50 -7.89 -6.70 11.21
C ALA A 50 -8.62 -7.28 9.97
N HIS A 51 -9.17 -8.51 10.04
CA HIS A 51 -9.81 -9.16 8.89
C HIS A 51 -10.94 -8.31 8.28
N ALA A 52 -11.86 -7.82 9.07
CA ALA A 52 -12.97 -6.97 8.61
C ALA A 52 -12.50 -5.61 8.05
N LEU A 53 -11.29 -5.19 8.37
CA LEU A 53 -10.65 -3.96 7.94
C LEU A 53 -9.65 -4.17 6.79
N MET A 54 -9.68 -5.32 6.14
CA MET A 54 -8.80 -5.65 5.02
C MET A 54 -9.55 -5.57 3.70
N LYS A 55 -9.56 -4.37 3.14
CA LYS A 55 -10.22 -4.02 1.87
C LYS A 55 -9.19 -3.54 0.86
N PHE A 56 -9.59 -3.48 -0.40
CA PHE A 56 -8.79 -2.93 -1.49
C PHE A 56 -9.69 -2.44 -2.63
N GLN A 57 -9.09 -1.74 -3.57
CA GLN A 57 -9.78 -1.22 -4.75
C GLN A 57 -9.14 -1.81 -6.01
N VAL A 58 -9.96 -2.12 -7.00
CA VAL A 58 -9.55 -2.40 -8.37
C VAL A 58 -10.07 -1.26 -9.23
N ILE A 59 -9.17 -0.59 -9.92
CA ILE A 59 -9.50 0.51 -10.82
C ILE A 59 -9.55 -0.06 -12.23
N VAL A 60 -10.74 -0.03 -12.83
CA VAL A 60 -10.93 -0.37 -14.23
C VAL A 60 -10.81 0.92 -15.02
N MET A 61 -9.92 0.95 -16.00
CA MET A 61 -9.66 2.10 -16.86
C MET A 61 -9.55 1.64 -18.31
N ASP A 62 -9.57 2.57 -19.24
CA ASP A 62 -9.28 2.23 -20.63
C ASP A 62 -7.80 1.91 -20.86
N GLN A 63 -7.47 1.38 -22.04
CA GLN A 63 -6.12 0.96 -22.34
C GLN A 63 -5.14 2.13 -22.37
N GLN A 64 -5.56 3.29 -22.83
CA GLN A 64 -4.70 4.47 -22.91
C GLN A 64 -4.32 4.98 -21.51
N ASP A 65 -5.28 5.05 -20.61
CA ASP A 65 -5.05 5.48 -19.22
C ASP A 65 -4.18 4.46 -18.47
N TYR A 66 -4.39 3.17 -18.73
CA TYR A 66 -3.56 2.11 -18.15
C TYR A 66 -2.11 2.19 -18.63
N ASP A 67 -1.89 2.34 -19.93
CA ASP A 67 -0.55 2.47 -20.51
C ASP A 67 0.15 3.72 -19.98
N ALA A 68 -0.56 4.84 -19.89
CA ALA A 68 -0.03 6.06 -19.30
C ALA A 68 0.34 5.89 -17.81
N TRP A 69 -0.45 5.13 -17.04
CA TRP A 69 -0.11 4.81 -15.66
C TRP A 69 1.13 3.93 -15.57
N VAL A 70 1.25 2.90 -16.42
CA VAL A 70 2.43 2.02 -16.48
C VAL A 70 3.69 2.82 -16.82
N ASP A 71 3.62 3.67 -17.84
CA ASP A 71 4.76 4.49 -18.30
C ASP A 71 5.23 5.49 -17.22
N ASN A 72 4.31 5.97 -16.38
CA ASN A 72 4.60 6.89 -15.28
C ASN A 72 4.84 6.19 -13.94
N TYR A 73 4.78 4.86 -13.90
CA TYR A 73 5.06 4.13 -12.67
C TYR A 73 6.52 4.26 -12.27
N GLY A 74 6.75 4.74 -11.07
CA GLY A 74 8.12 4.94 -10.61
C GLY A 74 8.18 5.66 -9.26
N PRO A 75 9.39 5.80 -8.69
CA PRO A 75 9.57 6.53 -7.45
C PRO A 75 9.10 7.98 -7.59
N PRO A 76 8.59 8.57 -6.50
CA PRO A 76 8.15 9.95 -6.53
C PRO A 76 9.35 10.88 -6.80
N PRO A 77 9.15 11.96 -7.58
CA PRO A 77 10.21 12.92 -7.84
C PRO A 77 10.54 13.74 -6.58
N THR A 78 11.83 14.06 -6.42
CA THR A 78 12.35 14.84 -5.28
C THR A 78 12.76 16.23 -5.71
N THR A 79 11.87 16.94 -6.39
CA THR A 79 12.17 18.24 -7.01
C THR A 79 12.16 19.41 -6.02
N THR A 80 11.49 19.27 -4.87
CA THR A 80 11.41 20.32 -3.86
C THR A 80 12.31 19.98 -2.65
N ALA A 81 12.78 21.00 -1.93
CA ALA A 81 13.55 20.81 -0.69
C ALA A 81 12.76 20.00 0.35
N GLN A 82 11.44 20.17 0.40
CA GLN A 82 10.57 19.45 1.31
C GLN A 82 10.47 17.95 0.93
N ALA A 83 10.35 17.63 -0.36
CA ALA A 83 10.37 16.24 -0.84
C ALA A 83 11.74 15.58 -0.60
N GLN A 84 12.85 16.31 -0.75
CA GLN A 84 14.19 15.83 -0.42
C GLN A 84 14.34 15.53 1.07
N LYS A 85 13.84 16.41 1.95
CA LYS A 85 13.77 16.14 3.40
C LYS A 85 12.94 14.88 3.67
N GLY A 86 11.79 14.75 3.03
CA GLY A 86 10.90 13.58 3.15
C GLY A 86 11.58 12.28 2.71
N GLN A 87 12.34 12.31 1.62
CA GLN A 87 13.12 11.16 1.15
C GLN A 87 14.19 10.74 2.19
N GLN A 88 14.88 11.69 2.81
CA GLN A 88 15.84 11.39 3.86
C GLN A 88 15.17 10.76 5.09
N LEU A 89 14.04 11.31 5.52
CA LEU A 89 13.25 10.76 6.64
C LEU A 89 12.71 9.36 6.32
N PHE A 90 12.34 9.11 5.05
CA PHE A 90 11.87 7.80 4.60
C PHE A 90 12.91 6.69 4.79
N GLY A 91 14.19 7.03 4.88
CA GLY A 91 15.25 6.06 5.18
C GLY A 91 14.95 5.17 6.40
N GLN A 92 14.25 5.70 7.41
CA GLN A 92 13.82 4.94 8.58
C GLN A 92 12.68 3.95 8.27
N CYS A 93 11.87 4.24 7.26
CA CYS A 93 10.75 3.42 6.81
C CYS A 93 11.20 2.35 5.80
N ALA A 94 12.32 2.61 5.11
CA ALA A 94 12.89 1.75 4.07
C ALA A 94 13.36 0.38 4.61
N MET A 95 13.45 0.21 5.91
CA MET A 95 13.68 -1.11 6.54
C MET A 95 12.54 -2.09 6.25
N CYS A 96 11.32 -1.58 6.04
CA CYS A 96 10.13 -2.40 5.79
C CYS A 96 9.48 -2.08 4.44
N HIS A 97 9.42 -0.81 4.05
CA HIS A 97 8.80 -0.35 2.81
C HIS A 97 9.83 -0.15 1.70
N SER A 98 9.41 -0.39 0.45
CA SER A 98 10.20 -0.05 -0.73
C SER A 98 9.62 1.15 -1.46
N VAL A 99 10.51 1.94 -2.06
CA VAL A 99 10.26 2.96 -3.07
C VAL A 99 11.38 2.83 -4.09
N ASP A 100 11.29 1.84 -4.97
CA ASP A 100 12.37 1.46 -5.88
C ASP A 100 12.00 1.52 -7.36
N GLY A 101 10.73 1.82 -7.67
CA GLY A 101 10.25 1.87 -9.05
C GLY A 101 10.25 0.51 -9.74
N ASN A 102 10.61 -0.53 -9.04
CA ASN A 102 10.74 -1.84 -9.61
C ASN A 102 9.46 -2.65 -9.35
N ASN A 103 8.66 -2.82 -10.40
CA ASN A 103 7.58 -3.81 -10.43
C ASN A 103 8.11 -5.24 -10.59
N ASP A 104 9.42 -5.41 -10.63
CA ASP A 104 10.02 -6.72 -10.77
C ASP A 104 9.69 -7.57 -9.53
N SER A 105 8.96 -8.64 -9.77
CA SER A 105 8.63 -9.64 -8.75
C SER A 105 9.89 -10.19 -8.07
N SER A 106 11.03 -10.20 -8.75
CA SER A 106 12.30 -10.70 -8.22
C SER A 106 12.78 -9.94 -6.98
N ALA A 107 12.64 -8.61 -6.94
CA ALA A 107 13.01 -7.81 -5.77
C ALA A 107 12.05 -8.04 -4.59
N GLN A 108 10.76 -8.24 -4.86
CA GLN A 108 9.76 -8.60 -3.85
C GLN A 108 9.97 -10.04 -3.36
N ASP A 109 10.30 -10.96 -4.25
CA ASP A 109 10.60 -12.36 -3.92
C ASP A 109 11.86 -12.47 -3.07
N SER A 110 12.92 -11.74 -3.37
CA SER A 110 14.15 -11.70 -2.56
C SER A 110 13.89 -11.21 -1.13
N ARG A 111 13.04 -10.19 -0.96
CA ARG A 111 12.64 -9.70 0.37
C ARG A 111 11.78 -10.70 1.12
N ARG A 112 10.86 -11.36 0.41
CA ARG A 112 10.02 -12.42 0.96
C ARG A 112 10.88 -13.61 1.40
N GLU A 113 11.84 -14.03 0.59
CA GLU A 113 12.75 -15.12 0.92
C GLU A 113 13.63 -14.78 2.13
N ALA A 114 14.17 -13.55 2.20
CA ALA A 114 14.90 -13.07 3.35
C ALA A 114 14.04 -13.08 4.64
N PHE A 115 12.78 -12.69 4.55
CA PHE A 115 11.84 -12.77 5.67
C PHE A 115 11.54 -14.22 6.10
N LEU A 116 11.29 -15.12 5.14
CA LEU A 116 11.02 -16.54 5.41
C LEU A 116 12.25 -17.25 5.99
N ALA A 117 13.44 -16.79 5.66
CA ALA A 117 14.71 -17.25 6.24
C ALA A 117 14.99 -16.68 7.64
N GLY A 118 14.05 -15.99 8.27
CA GLY A 118 14.21 -15.40 9.60
C GLY A 118 14.92 -14.06 9.62
N GLY A 119 15.00 -13.38 8.47
CA GLY A 119 15.55 -12.04 8.36
C GLY A 119 14.71 -10.99 9.08
N ALA A 120 15.34 -9.90 9.51
CA ALA A 120 14.71 -8.83 10.28
C ALA A 120 13.74 -7.96 9.48
N LEU A 121 13.74 -8.07 8.16
CA LEU A 121 12.89 -7.24 7.28
C LEU A 121 11.48 -7.82 7.18
N ALA A 122 10.54 -7.19 7.86
CA ALA A 122 9.13 -7.53 7.70
C ALA A 122 8.63 -7.07 6.33
N PRO A 123 7.90 -7.92 5.58
CA PRO A 123 7.28 -7.48 4.34
C PRO A 123 6.21 -6.42 4.65
N ALA A 124 6.37 -5.24 4.07
CA ALA A 124 5.42 -4.15 4.11
C ALA A 124 5.07 -3.72 2.67
N PRO A 125 3.95 -3.05 2.45
CA PRO A 125 3.56 -2.62 1.11
C PRO A 125 4.65 -1.81 0.42
N ASN A 126 4.86 -2.06 -0.87
CA ASN A 126 5.65 -1.19 -1.74
C ASN A 126 4.91 0.16 -1.89
N LEU A 127 5.61 1.26 -1.66
CA LEU A 127 5.07 2.62 -1.69
C LEU A 127 5.50 3.42 -2.92
N THR A 128 6.15 2.78 -3.89
CA THR A 128 6.71 3.42 -5.09
C THR A 128 5.72 4.36 -5.77
N ASP A 129 4.47 3.94 -5.90
CA ASP A 129 3.44 4.73 -6.56
C ASP A 129 2.29 5.06 -5.62
N LEU A 130 2.60 5.42 -4.38
CA LEU A 130 1.57 5.78 -3.40
C LEU A 130 0.71 6.96 -3.86
N ARG A 131 1.30 7.93 -4.57
CA ARG A 131 0.65 9.15 -5.08
C ARG A 131 -0.56 8.89 -5.98
N THR A 132 -0.61 7.76 -6.69
CA THR A 132 -1.73 7.43 -7.58
C THR A 132 -2.82 6.62 -6.91
N ARG A 133 -2.57 6.12 -5.70
CA ARG A 133 -3.58 5.38 -4.93
C ARG A 133 -4.66 6.31 -4.44
N ARG A 134 -5.88 5.81 -4.39
CA ARG A 134 -7.05 6.56 -3.92
C ARG A 134 -7.39 6.30 -2.47
N SER A 135 -6.87 5.21 -1.91
CA SER A 135 -7.18 4.81 -0.53
C SER A 135 -5.94 4.42 0.26
N LEU A 136 -6.06 4.53 1.57
CA LEU A 136 -5.05 4.24 2.57
C LEU A 136 -5.58 3.22 3.58
N ALA A 137 -4.69 2.64 4.38
CA ALA A 137 -4.98 1.71 5.47
C ALA A 137 -5.79 0.47 5.03
N ALA A 138 -5.50 -0.06 3.83
CA ALA A 138 -6.26 -1.14 3.20
C ALA A 138 -7.71 -0.75 2.88
N GLY A 139 -7.91 0.39 2.23
CA GLY A 139 -9.21 0.84 1.74
C GLY A 139 -10.14 1.43 2.80
N LEU A 140 -9.63 1.75 4.00
CA LEU A 140 -10.44 2.29 5.09
C LEU A 140 -10.72 3.79 4.97
N MET A 141 -9.81 4.52 4.35
CA MET A 141 -9.92 5.97 4.20
C MET A 141 -9.38 6.42 2.84
N ASP A 142 -9.84 7.55 2.38
CA ASP A 142 -9.30 8.19 1.20
C ASP A 142 -7.87 8.65 1.45
N LEU A 143 -7.02 8.55 0.43
CA LEU A 143 -5.65 9.02 0.50
C LEU A 143 -5.60 10.52 0.20
N ASN A 144 -5.22 11.29 1.18
CA ASN A 144 -4.86 12.69 1.10
C ASN A 144 -3.79 13.01 2.16
N LYS A 145 -3.31 14.25 2.20
CA LYS A 145 -2.26 14.66 3.13
C LYS A 145 -2.63 14.42 4.59
N ASP A 146 -3.84 14.78 5.00
CA ASP A 146 -4.27 14.72 6.40
C ASP A 146 -4.47 13.27 6.86
N THR A 147 -5.11 12.45 6.02
CA THR A 147 -5.30 11.02 6.32
C THR A 147 -3.97 10.27 6.29
N PHE A 148 -3.05 10.62 5.40
CA PHE A 148 -1.69 10.09 5.38
C PHE A 148 -0.95 10.42 6.68
N LYS A 149 -0.94 11.68 7.11
CA LYS A 149 -0.32 12.10 8.39
C LYS A 149 -0.93 11.37 9.58
N SER A 150 -2.25 11.28 9.63
CA SER A 150 -2.97 10.58 10.69
C SER A 150 -2.61 9.10 10.75
N TRP A 151 -2.55 8.44 9.59
CA TRP A 151 -2.13 7.05 9.48
C TRP A 151 -0.70 6.83 9.95
N VAL A 152 0.24 7.63 9.46
CA VAL A 152 1.65 7.49 9.81
C VAL A 152 1.85 7.78 11.31
N LYS A 153 1.12 8.73 11.88
CA LYS A 153 1.24 9.13 13.28
C LYS A 153 0.76 8.05 14.26
N ASN A 154 -0.35 7.40 13.98
CA ASN A 154 -0.92 6.36 14.84
C ASN A 154 -1.76 5.34 14.07
N PRO A 155 -1.10 4.39 13.37
CA PRO A 155 -1.80 3.42 12.54
C PRO A 155 -2.69 2.47 13.34
N ASP A 156 -2.37 2.18 14.60
CA ASP A 156 -3.12 1.23 15.43
C ASP A 156 -4.46 1.83 15.92
N ALA A 157 -4.52 3.14 16.14
CA ALA A 157 -5.77 3.82 16.43
C ALA A 157 -6.76 3.79 15.24
N ILE A 158 -6.25 3.78 14.02
CA ILE A 158 -7.07 3.75 12.80
C ILE A 158 -7.44 2.31 12.42
N LYS A 159 -6.49 1.41 12.53
CA LYS A 159 -6.65 0.00 12.16
C LYS A 159 -6.08 -0.89 13.24
N PRO A 160 -6.84 -1.18 14.30
CA PRO A 160 -6.41 -2.08 15.35
C PRO A 160 -5.98 -3.44 14.81
N GLY A 161 -4.87 -3.96 15.33
CA GLY A 161 -4.32 -5.25 14.89
C GLY A 161 -3.48 -5.18 13.60
N ASN A 162 -3.16 -3.97 13.10
CA ASN A 162 -2.14 -3.85 12.06
C ASN A 162 -0.74 -4.12 12.64
N SER A 163 0.19 -4.52 11.77
CA SER A 163 1.55 -4.88 12.21
C SER A 163 2.54 -3.71 12.16
N MET A 164 2.18 -2.57 11.58
CA MET A 164 3.12 -1.49 11.30
C MET A 164 3.71 -0.91 12.60
N GLN A 165 2.86 -0.51 13.53
CA GLN A 165 3.28 0.09 14.80
C GLN A 165 4.09 -0.88 15.67
N ALA A 166 3.60 -2.12 15.81
CA ALA A 166 4.26 -3.15 16.61
C ALA A 166 5.66 -3.52 16.07
N ARG A 167 5.81 -3.60 14.75
CA ARG A 167 7.07 -3.96 14.09
C ARG A 167 8.05 -2.81 14.01
N ALA A 168 7.56 -1.57 14.01
CA ALA A 168 8.37 -0.36 14.01
C ALA A 168 8.42 0.31 15.41
N ALA A 169 8.47 -0.50 16.47
CA ALA A 169 8.46 -0.01 17.86
C ALA A 169 9.57 1.03 18.16
N HIS A 170 10.70 0.95 17.46
CA HIS A 170 11.79 1.93 17.58
C HIS A 170 11.39 3.33 17.08
N LEU A 171 10.39 3.45 16.20
CA LEU A 171 9.86 4.73 15.73
C LEU A 171 8.67 5.22 16.57
N TYR A 172 7.87 4.29 17.09
CA TYR A 172 6.61 4.62 17.76
C TYR A 172 6.71 4.70 19.29
N GLY A 173 7.83 4.29 19.88
CA GLY A 173 8.06 4.41 21.33
C GLY A 173 6.87 3.94 22.15
N SER A 174 6.26 4.87 22.91
CA SER A 174 5.10 4.62 23.75
C SER A 174 3.74 4.63 23.02
N GLY A 175 3.71 4.48 21.70
CA GLY A 175 2.49 4.33 20.92
C GLY A 175 2.22 5.43 19.88
N GLN A 176 3.06 6.44 19.80
CA GLN A 176 3.00 7.47 18.76
C GLN A 176 4.36 7.71 18.14
N LEU A 177 4.33 8.03 16.85
CA LEU A 177 5.54 8.37 16.10
C LEU A 177 6.17 9.65 16.66
N SER A 178 7.50 9.63 16.82
CA SER A 178 8.29 10.76 17.36
C SER A 178 8.60 11.86 16.33
N LEU A 179 8.04 11.78 15.11
CA LEU A 179 8.22 12.80 14.08
C LEU A 179 7.33 14.02 14.33
N SER A 180 7.87 15.20 14.06
CA SER A 180 7.12 16.45 14.09
C SER A 180 6.10 16.53 12.95
N ASP A 181 5.14 17.45 13.06
CA ASP A 181 4.18 17.70 11.97
C ASP A 181 4.87 18.16 10.68
N ASP A 182 5.97 18.90 10.78
CA ASP A 182 6.78 19.34 9.64
C ASP A 182 7.52 18.16 8.98
N ASP A 183 7.95 17.16 9.76
CA ASP A 183 8.52 15.93 9.22
C ASP A 183 7.48 15.07 8.51
N LEU A 184 6.26 15.02 9.06
CA LEU A 184 5.14 14.34 8.41
C LEU A 184 4.71 15.05 7.11
N ASP A 185 4.77 16.37 7.09
CA ASP A 185 4.54 17.16 5.87
C ASP A 185 5.61 16.89 4.81
N ALA A 186 6.86 16.75 5.23
CA ALA A 186 7.96 16.39 4.33
C ALA A 186 7.79 14.96 3.76
N LEU A 187 7.41 13.99 4.59
CA LEU A 187 7.09 12.63 4.12
C LEU A 187 5.92 12.63 3.15
N ALA A 188 4.87 13.41 3.41
CA ALA A 188 3.74 13.54 2.50
C ALA A 188 4.17 14.21 1.19
N ALA A 189 4.99 15.27 1.24
CA ALA A 189 5.53 15.91 0.03
C ALA A 189 6.33 14.93 -0.83
N TYR A 190 7.11 14.05 -0.20
CA TYR A 190 7.84 13.00 -0.91
C TYR A 190 6.92 11.93 -1.49
N LEU A 191 6.17 11.22 -0.65
CA LEU A 191 5.44 10.01 -1.04
C LEU A 191 4.19 10.28 -1.87
N LEU A 192 3.53 11.42 -1.66
CA LEU A 192 2.32 11.82 -2.39
C LEU A 192 2.61 12.81 -3.51
N ASN A 193 3.85 13.24 -3.68
CA ASN A 193 4.26 14.26 -4.66
C ASN A 193 3.47 15.57 -4.53
N LEU A 194 3.21 15.99 -3.30
CA LEU A 194 2.53 17.25 -3.01
C LEU A 194 3.53 18.40 -3.11
N GLN A 195 3.20 19.39 -3.93
CA GLN A 195 3.97 20.62 -4.07
C GLN A 195 3.53 21.68 -3.05
#